data_22f40f0079ca6ef2c56ba59c7db87e72
#
_entry.id   22f40f0079ca6ef2c56ba59c7db87e72
#
_cell.length_a   1.000
_cell.length_b   1.000
_cell.length_c   1.000
_cell.angle_alpha   90.00
_cell.angle_beta   90.00
_cell.angle_gamma   90.00
#
_symmetry.space_group_name_H-M   'P 1'
#
loop_
_entity.id
_entity.type
_entity.pdbx_description
1 polymer ?
#
loop_
_entity_poly.entity_id
_entity_poly.type
_entity_poly.pdbx_seq_one_letter_code
_entity_poly.pdbx_strand_id
1 'polypeptide(L)'
;MKKTLILILLIITSFWLSGQSIFERYANNDDVTLVSISPNMFKMLGQMSLSLDDPEAQEYLEMVTSIKNFKVLVSSDQGISNEMLNWVNQQVLKQDLDELVSIKDQVTDITFYVKEGEKEDYVEQLLMYVNEKVDSDIEKSNFNIKDSEIKAIVMLLEGNINLNKISKLTDQMNLPGGDLLKRAQKKTSKI
;
A
#
# COMPACT_ATOMS: atom_id res chain seq x y z
N MET A 1 29.61 -7.00 39.44
CA MET A 1 28.33 -7.63 39.11
C MET A 1 27.21 -6.60 38.83
N LYS A 2 26.99 -5.55 39.67
CA LYS A 2 25.94 -4.52 39.38
C LYS A 2 26.18 -3.72 38.10
N LYS A 3 27.44 -3.38 37.76
CA LYS A 3 27.79 -2.62 36.55
C LYS A 3 27.60 -3.42 35.27
N THR A 4 27.85 -4.74 35.29
CA THR A 4 27.61 -5.63 34.15
C THR A 4 26.12 -5.86 33.91
N LEU A 5 25.31 -5.91 34.96
CA LEU A 5 23.85 -6.04 34.85
C LEU A 5 23.22 -4.80 34.19
N ILE A 6 23.71 -3.58 34.53
CA ILE A 6 23.24 -2.31 33.95
C ILE A 6 23.61 -2.24 32.45
N LEU A 7 24.80 -2.72 32.08
CA LEU A 7 25.23 -2.73 30.67
C LEU A 7 24.36 -3.67 29.82
N ILE A 8 24.02 -4.84 30.36
CA ILE A 8 23.13 -5.81 29.69
C ILE A 8 21.70 -5.23 29.56
N LEU A 9 21.20 -4.56 30.57
CA LEU A 9 19.89 -3.89 30.51
C LEU A 9 19.82 -2.80 29.45
N LEU A 10 20.90 -2.01 29.27
CA LEU A 10 21.01 -0.98 28.24
C LEU A 10 21.03 -1.53 26.82
N ILE A 11 21.61 -2.72 26.60
CA ILE A 11 21.66 -3.39 25.30
C ILE A 11 20.27 -3.92 24.92
N ILE A 12 19.49 -4.43 25.90
CA ILE A 12 18.15 -4.99 25.65
C ILE A 12 17.15 -3.90 25.26
N THR A 13 17.27 -2.68 25.79
CA THR A 13 16.35 -1.56 25.44
C THR A 13 16.54 -1.06 24.02
N SER A 14 17.69 -1.27 23.39
CA SER A 14 17.99 -0.83 22.03
C SER A 14 17.26 -1.65 20.96
N PHE A 15 16.80 -2.86 21.25
CA PHE A 15 16.08 -3.72 20.31
C PHE A 15 14.58 -3.38 20.13
N TRP A 16 14.00 -2.54 20.99
CA TRP A 16 12.57 -2.23 20.95
C TRP A 16 12.22 -1.02 20.07
N LEU A 17 13.22 -0.34 19.50
CA LEU A 17 13.00 0.90 18.74
C LEU A 17 12.80 0.70 17.22
N SER A 18 12.72 -0.53 16.73
CA SER A 18 12.71 -0.84 15.29
C SER A 18 11.34 -1.23 14.74
N GLY A 19 10.25 -0.64 15.24
CA GLY A 19 8.90 -1.12 14.90
C GLY A 19 7.89 -0.11 14.40
N GLN A 20 8.20 1.19 14.36
CA GLN A 20 7.20 2.14 13.87
C GLN A 20 7.02 2.01 12.35
N SER A 21 5.77 1.81 11.94
CA SER A 21 5.38 1.87 10.53
C SER A 21 5.67 3.27 9.98
N ILE A 22 6.04 3.36 8.70
CA ILE A 22 6.23 4.66 8.01
C ILE A 22 4.97 5.53 8.15
N PHE A 23 3.79 4.93 8.15
CA PHE A 23 2.51 5.61 8.31
C PHE A 23 2.35 6.24 9.71
N GLU A 24 2.84 5.59 10.75
CA GLU A 24 2.80 6.12 12.13
C GLU A 24 3.83 7.22 12.32
N ARG A 25 5.02 7.06 11.73
CA ARG A 25 6.09 8.05 11.79
C ARG A 25 5.67 9.40 11.23
N TYR A 26 4.92 9.38 10.13
CA TYR A 26 4.49 10.59 9.42
C TYR A 26 3.03 10.97 9.66
N ALA A 27 2.33 10.35 10.62
CA ALA A 27 0.91 10.60 10.87
C ALA A 27 0.54 12.07 11.18
N ASN A 28 1.49 12.83 11.74
CA ASN A 28 1.32 14.24 12.12
C ASN A 28 2.29 15.16 11.39
N ASN A 29 2.77 14.79 10.20
CA ASN A 29 3.69 15.61 9.42
C ASN A 29 2.90 16.35 8.34
N ASP A 30 3.09 17.67 8.25
CA ASP A 30 2.36 18.56 7.33
C ASP A 30 2.80 18.39 5.85
N ASP A 31 3.99 17.79 5.60
CA ASP A 31 4.56 17.57 4.27
C ASP A 31 4.08 16.26 3.64
N VAL A 32 3.14 15.56 4.31
CA VAL A 32 2.58 14.31 3.79
C VAL A 32 1.05 14.32 3.86
N THR A 33 0.44 13.58 2.95
CA THR A 33 -0.97 13.22 3.03
C THR A 33 -1.08 11.76 3.44
N LEU A 34 -1.69 11.50 4.59
CA LEU A 34 -1.98 10.16 5.08
C LEU A 34 -3.48 9.87 4.99
N VAL A 35 -3.83 8.82 4.24
CA VAL A 35 -5.17 8.21 4.27
C VAL A 35 -5.08 6.90 5.03
N SER A 36 -5.94 6.71 6.02
CA SER A 36 -6.04 5.46 6.77
C SER A 36 -7.50 5.10 6.97
N ILE A 37 -7.89 3.91 6.52
CA ILE A 37 -9.24 3.39 6.68
C ILE A 37 -9.20 2.20 7.63
N SER A 38 -9.97 2.29 8.71
CA SER A 38 -10.00 1.25 9.73
C SER A 38 -10.84 0.04 9.29
N PRO A 39 -10.56 -1.17 9.84
CA PRO A 39 -11.37 -2.35 9.59
C PRO A 39 -12.85 -2.17 9.94
N ASN A 40 -13.15 -1.36 10.96
CA ASN A 40 -14.53 -1.09 11.36
C ASN A 40 -15.31 -0.34 10.30
N MET A 41 -14.67 0.56 9.54
CA MET A 41 -15.33 1.26 8.45
C MET A 41 -15.72 0.28 7.34
N PHE A 42 -14.84 -0.65 6.97
CA PHE A 42 -15.16 -1.69 5.99
C PHE A 42 -16.31 -2.60 6.45
N LYS A 43 -16.32 -2.98 7.74
CA LYS A 43 -17.44 -3.74 8.33
C LYS A 43 -18.75 -2.97 8.29
N MET A 44 -18.74 -1.68 8.58
CA MET A 44 -19.93 -0.82 8.49
C MET A 44 -20.47 -0.75 7.06
N LEU A 45 -19.58 -0.57 6.07
CA LEU A 45 -19.96 -0.59 4.65
C LEU A 45 -20.62 -1.93 4.28
N GLY A 46 -20.05 -3.05 4.73
CA GLY A 46 -20.63 -4.37 4.53
C GLY A 46 -22.03 -4.51 5.15
N GLN A 47 -22.25 -3.98 6.35
CA GLN A 47 -23.55 -4.05 7.03
C GLN A 47 -24.63 -3.18 6.36
N MET A 48 -24.26 -2.03 5.81
CA MET A 48 -25.21 -1.14 5.10
C MET A 48 -25.74 -1.77 3.81
N SER A 49 -25.04 -2.70 3.24
CA SER A 49 -25.31 -3.27 1.91
C SER A 49 -25.98 -4.65 1.96
N LEU A 50 -26.30 -5.18 3.14
CA LEU A 50 -26.96 -6.49 3.32
C LEU A 50 -28.37 -6.58 2.71
N SER A 51 -28.90 -5.50 2.13
CA SER A 51 -30.20 -5.46 1.46
C SER A 51 -30.13 -5.64 -0.05
N LEU A 52 -28.97 -6.02 -0.60
CA LEU A 52 -28.80 -6.21 -2.04
C LEU A 52 -29.05 -7.67 -2.41
N ASP A 53 -30.09 -7.89 -3.21
CA ASP A 53 -30.40 -9.19 -3.82
C ASP A 53 -29.44 -9.55 -5.01
N ASP A 54 -28.37 -8.77 -5.20
CA ASP A 54 -27.39 -8.92 -6.25
C ASP A 54 -26.20 -9.75 -5.77
N PRO A 55 -25.97 -10.96 -6.31
CA PRO A 55 -24.86 -11.84 -5.93
C PRO A 55 -23.49 -11.18 -6.17
N GLU A 56 -23.32 -10.39 -7.22
CA GLU A 56 -22.05 -9.71 -7.52
C GLU A 56 -21.74 -8.65 -6.46
N ALA A 57 -22.74 -7.89 -6.03
CA ALA A 57 -22.62 -6.94 -4.94
C ALA A 57 -22.28 -7.63 -3.61
N GLN A 58 -22.86 -8.79 -3.31
CA GLN A 58 -22.53 -9.56 -2.11
C GLN A 58 -21.06 -10.02 -2.11
N GLU A 59 -20.54 -10.49 -3.25
CA GLU A 59 -19.14 -10.88 -3.37
C GLU A 59 -18.18 -9.71 -3.15
N TYR A 60 -18.52 -8.49 -3.62
CA TYR A 60 -17.73 -7.29 -3.35
C TYR A 60 -17.72 -6.95 -1.86
N LEU A 61 -18.84 -7.09 -1.20
CA LEU A 61 -18.97 -6.82 0.22
C LEU A 61 -18.14 -7.78 1.06
N GLU A 62 -18.15 -9.06 0.73
CA GLU A 62 -17.30 -10.05 1.38
C GLU A 62 -15.82 -9.66 1.25
N MET A 63 -15.38 -9.25 0.07
CA MET A 63 -14.01 -8.78 -0.13
C MET A 63 -13.70 -7.52 0.69
N VAL A 64 -14.58 -6.49 0.63
CA VAL A 64 -14.39 -5.25 1.36
C VAL A 64 -14.35 -5.50 2.87
N THR A 65 -15.21 -6.36 3.40
CA THR A 65 -15.23 -6.72 4.83
C THR A 65 -14.03 -7.55 5.27
N SER A 66 -13.32 -8.18 4.33
CA SER A 66 -12.10 -8.93 4.61
C SER A 66 -10.85 -8.05 4.76
N ILE A 67 -10.94 -6.77 4.39
CA ILE A 67 -9.84 -5.81 4.51
C ILE A 67 -9.58 -5.51 5.99
N LYS A 68 -8.34 -5.74 6.41
CA LYS A 68 -7.88 -5.53 7.78
C LYS A 68 -7.18 -4.19 7.95
N ASN A 69 -6.55 -3.68 6.88
CA ASN A 69 -5.79 -2.44 6.91
C ASN A 69 -5.73 -1.84 5.51
N PHE A 70 -5.99 -0.55 5.42
CA PHE A 70 -5.76 0.21 4.19
C PHE A 70 -5.14 1.55 4.56
N LYS A 71 -3.93 1.78 4.06
CA LYS A 71 -3.19 3.02 4.31
C LYS A 71 -2.54 3.50 3.02
N VAL A 72 -2.58 4.80 2.80
CA VAL A 72 -1.87 5.48 1.71
C VAL A 72 -1.10 6.65 2.30
N LEU A 73 0.18 6.74 1.99
CA LEU A 73 1.05 7.85 2.34
C LEU A 73 1.54 8.48 1.04
N VAL A 74 1.35 9.78 0.92
CA VAL A 74 1.78 10.57 -0.24
C VAL A 74 2.72 11.67 0.25
N SER A 75 3.85 11.86 -0.40
CA SER A 75 4.79 12.92 -0.10
C SER A 75 5.27 13.64 -1.35
N SER A 76 5.47 14.96 -1.23
CA SER A 76 6.16 15.81 -2.20
C SER A 76 7.60 16.13 -1.77
N ASP A 77 8.05 15.68 -0.59
CA ASP A 77 9.41 15.86 -0.09
C ASP A 77 10.34 14.72 -0.51
N GLN A 78 11.51 15.06 -1.04
CA GLN A 78 12.49 14.07 -1.52
C GLN A 78 13.12 13.25 -0.38
N GLY A 79 13.33 13.85 0.78
CA GLY A 79 13.89 13.18 1.96
C GLY A 79 12.93 12.10 2.47
N ILE A 80 11.66 12.47 2.60
CA ILE A 80 10.58 11.55 3.00
C ILE A 80 10.41 10.46 1.95
N SER A 81 10.45 10.77 0.65
CA SER A 81 10.37 9.79 -0.43
C SER A 81 11.48 8.73 -0.34
N ASN A 82 12.70 9.14 -0.01
CA ASN A 82 13.82 8.22 0.21
C ASN A 82 13.59 7.31 1.43
N GLU A 83 13.00 7.84 2.51
CA GLU A 83 12.64 7.04 3.68
C GLU A 83 11.50 6.06 3.36
N MET A 84 10.52 6.47 2.55
CA MET A 84 9.45 5.60 2.06
C MET A 84 10.02 4.44 1.24
N LEU A 85 10.94 4.70 0.33
CA LEU A 85 11.62 3.64 -0.45
C LEU A 85 12.38 2.67 0.46
N ASN A 86 13.15 3.20 1.41
CA ASN A 86 13.89 2.37 2.36
C ASN A 86 12.96 1.50 3.20
N TRP A 87 11.83 2.04 3.63
CA TRP A 87 10.82 1.30 4.37
C TRP A 87 10.21 0.18 3.50
N VAL A 88 9.83 0.48 2.26
CA VAL A 88 9.30 -0.51 1.30
C VAL A 88 10.29 -1.66 1.12
N ASN A 89 11.57 -1.37 0.85
CA ASN A 89 12.59 -2.39 0.70
C ASN A 89 12.74 -3.26 1.96
N GLN A 90 12.62 -2.66 3.15
CA GLN A 90 12.62 -3.40 4.40
C GLN A 90 11.38 -4.29 4.57
N GLN A 91 10.19 -3.81 4.15
CA GLN A 91 8.97 -4.63 4.20
C GLN A 91 9.06 -5.82 3.26
N VAL A 92 9.52 -5.61 2.02
CA VAL A 92 9.73 -6.69 1.04
C VAL A 92 10.58 -7.80 1.64
N LEU A 93 11.72 -7.47 2.26
CA LEU A 93 12.60 -8.45 2.88
C LEU A 93 12.03 -9.09 4.14
N LYS A 94 11.39 -8.30 5.03
CA LYS A 94 10.91 -8.80 6.33
C LYS A 94 9.65 -9.64 6.23
N GLN A 95 8.78 -9.33 5.27
CA GLN A 95 7.50 -9.98 5.07
C GLN A 95 7.53 -11.04 3.97
N ASP A 96 8.69 -11.21 3.31
CA ASP A 96 8.88 -12.12 2.18
C ASP A 96 7.85 -11.84 1.07
N LEU A 97 7.86 -10.59 0.58
CA LEU A 97 6.93 -10.15 -0.45
C LEU A 97 7.52 -10.40 -1.83
N ASP A 98 6.71 -10.94 -2.72
CA ASP A 98 7.05 -11.14 -4.12
C ASP A 98 6.70 -9.91 -4.97
N GLU A 99 7.55 -9.59 -5.95
CA GLU A 99 7.24 -8.56 -6.94
C GLU A 99 6.18 -9.10 -7.91
N LEU A 100 4.96 -8.57 -7.82
CA LEU A 100 3.87 -8.94 -8.72
C LEU A 100 4.05 -8.29 -10.11
N VAL A 101 4.36 -6.99 -10.12
CA VAL A 101 4.58 -6.23 -11.36
C VAL A 101 5.40 -4.99 -11.08
N SER A 102 6.27 -4.64 -12.03
CA SER A 102 6.99 -3.37 -12.06
C SER A 102 6.78 -2.68 -13.40
N ILE A 103 6.38 -1.42 -13.36
CA ILE A 103 6.15 -0.56 -14.51
C ILE A 103 7.12 0.60 -14.38
N LYS A 104 8.00 0.75 -15.36
CA LYS A 104 9.00 1.81 -15.38
C LYS A 104 8.88 2.57 -16.68
N ASP A 105 8.68 3.86 -16.57
CA ASP A 105 8.71 4.75 -17.72
C ASP A 105 9.66 5.94 -17.47
N GLN A 106 9.59 6.96 -18.32
CA GLN A 106 10.49 8.13 -18.20
C GLN A 106 10.15 9.02 -17.01
N VAL A 107 8.91 8.97 -16.54
CA VAL A 107 8.37 9.89 -15.53
C VAL A 107 8.18 9.20 -14.18
N THR A 108 7.73 7.93 -14.19
CA THR A 108 7.23 7.26 -13.01
C THR A 108 7.69 5.81 -12.96
N ASP A 109 8.11 5.34 -11.80
CA ASP A 109 8.30 3.94 -11.50
C ASP A 109 7.20 3.49 -10.53
N ILE A 110 6.49 2.42 -10.88
CA ILE A 110 5.44 1.82 -10.05
C ILE A 110 5.75 0.36 -9.86
N THR A 111 5.81 -0.08 -8.60
CA THR A 111 6.02 -1.48 -8.28
C THR A 111 4.96 -1.97 -7.30
N PHE A 112 4.41 -3.13 -7.57
CA PHE A 112 3.49 -3.84 -6.70
C PHE A 112 4.19 -5.08 -6.14
N TYR A 113 4.10 -5.24 -4.83
CA TYR A 113 4.56 -6.41 -4.10
C TYR A 113 3.37 -7.07 -3.41
N VAL A 114 3.38 -8.38 -3.34
CA VAL A 114 2.31 -9.16 -2.71
C VAL A 114 2.88 -10.18 -1.74
N LYS A 115 2.10 -10.50 -0.73
CA LYS A 115 2.23 -11.74 0.03
C LYS A 115 1.10 -12.67 -0.38
N GLU A 116 1.46 -13.84 -0.90
CA GLU A 116 0.47 -14.84 -1.32
C GLU A 116 -0.44 -15.25 -0.15
N GLY A 117 -1.70 -15.50 -0.47
CA GLY A 117 -2.69 -15.99 0.46
C GLY A 117 -2.85 -17.51 0.37
N GLU A 118 -3.80 -18.06 1.14
CA GLU A 118 -4.04 -19.51 1.19
C GLU A 118 -4.67 -20.07 -0.11
N LYS A 119 -5.28 -19.21 -0.93
CA LYS A 119 -5.98 -19.60 -2.17
C LYS A 119 -5.32 -18.92 -3.37
N GLU A 120 -5.34 -19.59 -4.50
CA GLU A 120 -5.00 -19.02 -5.80
C GLU A 120 -5.80 -17.72 -6.03
N ASP A 121 -5.20 -16.71 -6.63
CA ASP A 121 -5.75 -15.35 -6.83
C ASP A 121 -5.98 -14.53 -5.54
N TYR A 122 -5.66 -15.05 -4.36
CA TYR A 122 -5.77 -14.31 -3.11
C TYR A 122 -4.40 -13.93 -2.57
N VAL A 123 -4.33 -12.71 -2.01
CA VAL A 123 -3.14 -12.22 -1.31
C VAL A 123 -3.50 -11.75 0.09
N GLU A 124 -2.58 -11.92 1.03
CA GLU A 124 -2.73 -11.43 2.40
C GLU A 124 -2.32 -9.96 2.53
N GLN A 125 -1.43 -9.52 1.63
CA GLN A 125 -0.91 -8.17 1.60
C GLN A 125 -0.63 -7.73 0.16
N LEU A 126 -0.98 -6.49 -0.14
CA LEU A 126 -0.60 -5.78 -1.36
C LEU A 126 0.10 -4.48 -0.94
N LEU A 127 1.35 -4.33 -1.35
CA LEU A 127 2.15 -3.13 -1.13
C LEU A 127 2.47 -2.50 -2.49
N MET A 128 2.06 -1.26 -2.70
CA MET A 128 2.39 -0.49 -3.89
C MET A 128 3.36 0.63 -3.53
N TYR A 129 4.36 0.81 -4.35
CA TYR A 129 5.25 1.96 -4.30
C TYR A 129 5.28 2.67 -5.65
N VAL A 130 5.08 3.98 -5.61
CA VAL A 130 5.21 4.87 -6.75
C VAL A 130 6.33 5.86 -6.45
N ASN A 131 7.23 6.04 -7.41
CA ASN A 131 8.29 7.03 -7.37
C ASN A 131 8.24 7.89 -8.64
N GLU A 132 8.02 9.19 -8.47
CA GLU A 132 8.13 10.13 -9.58
C GLU A 132 9.59 10.55 -9.79
N LYS A 133 10.07 10.43 -11.02
CA LYS A 133 11.40 10.88 -11.42
C LYS A 133 11.36 12.39 -11.61
N VAL A 134 12.16 13.10 -10.82
CA VAL A 134 12.31 14.56 -10.92
C VAL A 134 12.97 14.88 -12.25
N ASP A 135 12.45 15.90 -12.96
CA ASP A 135 12.94 16.53 -14.18
C ASP A 135 12.14 16.26 -15.47
N SER A 136 10.85 16.10 -15.37
CA SER A 136 10.07 16.21 -16.59
C SER A 136 9.24 17.49 -16.57
N ASP A 137 9.59 18.44 -17.42
CA ASP A 137 8.70 19.52 -17.91
C ASP A 137 7.44 18.96 -18.63
N ILE A 138 7.09 17.71 -18.35
CA ILE A 138 5.98 16.98 -18.93
C ILE A 138 4.76 17.21 -18.07
N GLU A 139 3.76 17.81 -18.69
CA GLU A 139 2.44 18.10 -18.16
C GLU A 139 1.91 17.02 -17.18
N LYS A 140 1.75 17.46 -15.92
CA LYS A 140 0.88 16.97 -14.83
C LYS A 140 0.58 15.48 -14.82
N SER A 141 1.17 14.78 -13.88
CA SER A 141 0.72 13.44 -13.48
C SER A 141 -0.78 13.44 -13.19
N ASN A 142 -1.47 12.36 -13.52
CA ASN A 142 -2.91 12.22 -13.30
C ASN A 142 -3.33 12.20 -11.81
N PHE A 143 -2.35 12.39 -10.91
CA PHE A 143 -2.55 12.47 -9.46
C PHE A 143 -2.52 13.93 -9.00
N ASN A 144 -3.58 14.67 -9.25
CA ASN A 144 -3.73 16.07 -8.84
C ASN A 144 -4.13 16.12 -7.35
N ILE A 145 -3.17 16.00 -6.44
CA ILE A 145 -3.36 16.31 -5.03
C ILE A 145 -2.67 17.66 -4.77
N LYS A 146 -3.47 18.74 -4.69
CA LYS A 146 -3.03 20.10 -4.31
C LYS A 146 -1.73 20.57 -4.95
N ASP A 147 -1.74 21.12 -6.14
CA ASP A 147 -0.66 21.93 -6.77
C ASP A 147 0.83 21.60 -6.43
N SER A 148 1.09 20.52 -5.73
CA SER A 148 2.40 20.05 -5.33
C SER A 148 2.81 18.83 -6.18
N GLU A 149 4.02 18.86 -6.69
CA GLU A 149 4.62 17.71 -7.36
C GLU A 149 4.72 16.54 -6.37
N ILE A 150 4.03 15.45 -6.63
CA ILE A 150 4.15 14.23 -5.84
C ILE A 150 5.49 13.58 -6.15
N LYS A 151 6.26 13.25 -5.13
CA LYS A 151 7.54 12.53 -5.28
C LYS A 151 7.41 11.04 -5.03
N ALA A 152 6.58 10.64 -4.07
CA ALA A 152 6.35 9.23 -3.80
C ALA A 152 4.96 8.95 -3.23
N ILE A 153 4.47 7.74 -3.50
CA ILE A 153 3.27 7.17 -2.90
C ILE A 153 3.59 5.77 -2.39
N VAL A 154 3.19 5.48 -1.16
CA VAL A 154 3.14 4.12 -0.62
C VAL A 154 1.70 3.79 -0.29
N MET A 155 1.20 2.66 -0.79
CA MET A 155 -0.10 2.11 -0.44
C MET A 155 0.09 0.72 0.18
N LEU A 156 -0.52 0.49 1.31
CA LEU A 156 -0.56 -0.80 1.98
C LEU A 156 -2.01 -1.25 2.12
N LEU A 157 -2.32 -2.43 1.60
CA LEU A 157 -3.59 -3.10 1.76
C LEU A 157 -3.35 -4.48 2.35
N GLU A 158 -3.99 -4.78 3.48
CA GLU A 158 -3.88 -6.07 4.17
C GLU A 158 -5.26 -6.68 4.38
N GLY A 159 -5.36 -7.99 4.24
CA GLY A 159 -6.61 -8.72 4.38
C GLY A 159 -6.60 -9.99 3.54
N ASN A 160 -7.77 -10.57 3.34
CA ASN A 160 -7.96 -11.68 2.38
C ASN A 160 -8.45 -11.10 1.05
N ILE A 161 -7.49 -10.70 0.20
CA ILE A 161 -7.73 -9.84 -0.96
C ILE A 161 -7.74 -10.68 -2.23
N ASN A 162 -8.86 -10.69 -2.94
CA ASN A 162 -8.93 -11.30 -4.27
C ASN A 162 -8.48 -10.29 -5.33
N LEU A 163 -7.34 -10.55 -5.98
CA LEU A 163 -6.73 -9.65 -6.98
C LEU A 163 -7.63 -9.40 -8.18
N ASN A 164 -8.41 -10.39 -8.62
CA ASN A 164 -9.34 -10.23 -9.74
C ASN A 164 -10.48 -9.27 -9.40
N LYS A 165 -10.96 -9.30 -8.15
CA LYS A 165 -12.03 -8.41 -7.67
C LYS A 165 -11.52 -6.98 -7.45
N ILE A 166 -10.31 -6.82 -6.92
CA ILE A 166 -9.69 -5.49 -6.77
C ILE A 166 -9.54 -4.81 -8.12
N SER A 167 -9.09 -5.54 -9.14
CA SER A 167 -8.94 -4.98 -10.48
C SER A 167 -10.27 -4.48 -11.05
N LYS A 168 -11.35 -5.26 -10.90
CA LYS A 168 -12.69 -4.84 -11.33
C LYS A 168 -13.17 -3.60 -10.56
N LEU A 169 -12.93 -3.55 -9.24
CA LEU A 169 -13.34 -2.42 -8.40
C LEU A 169 -12.62 -1.12 -8.81
N THR A 170 -11.32 -1.17 -9.03
CA THR A 170 -10.53 -0.01 -9.46
C THR A 170 -10.98 0.51 -10.82
N ASP A 171 -11.43 -0.38 -11.71
CA ASP A 171 -12.01 -0.01 -12.99
C ASP A 171 -13.34 0.74 -12.87
N GLN A 172 -14.22 0.27 -12.00
CA GLN A 172 -15.53 0.88 -11.78
C GLN A 172 -15.45 2.22 -11.06
N MET A 173 -14.48 2.36 -10.15
CA MET A 173 -14.31 3.58 -9.35
C MET A 173 -13.49 4.66 -10.07
N ASN A 174 -12.99 4.39 -11.28
CA ASN A 174 -12.13 5.30 -12.04
C ASN A 174 -10.94 5.84 -11.20
N LEU A 175 -10.41 4.97 -10.33
CA LEU A 175 -9.30 5.34 -9.44
C LEU A 175 -8.01 5.49 -10.24
N PRO A 176 -7.17 6.47 -9.89
CA PRO A 176 -5.84 6.57 -10.45
C PRO A 176 -5.08 5.26 -10.19
N GLY A 177 -4.50 4.66 -11.24
CA GLY A 177 -3.78 3.38 -11.14
C GLY A 177 -4.59 2.13 -11.48
N GLY A 178 -5.91 2.20 -11.69
CA GLY A 178 -6.73 1.06 -12.14
C GLY A 178 -6.23 0.45 -13.45
N ASP A 179 -5.85 1.31 -14.41
CA ASP A 179 -5.25 0.87 -15.68
C ASP A 179 -3.94 0.10 -15.50
N LEU A 180 -3.21 0.39 -14.44
CA LEU A 180 -1.93 -0.24 -14.13
C LEU A 180 -2.13 -1.66 -13.58
N LEU A 181 -3.14 -1.86 -12.75
CA LEU A 181 -3.54 -3.19 -12.27
C LEU A 181 -4.01 -4.10 -13.41
N LYS A 182 -4.75 -3.55 -14.41
CA LYS A 182 -5.12 -4.31 -15.62
C LYS A 182 -3.91 -4.77 -16.44
N ARG A 183 -2.90 -3.92 -16.57
CA ARG A 183 -1.66 -4.27 -17.27
C ARG A 183 -0.90 -5.36 -16.53
N ALA A 184 -0.93 -5.34 -15.20
CA ALA A 184 -0.36 -6.37 -14.34
C ALA A 184 -1.01 -7.73 -14.59
N GLN A 185 -2.33 -7.82 -14.55
CA GLN A 185 -3.08 -9.07 -14.78
C GLN A 185 -2.86 -9.66 -16.17
N LYS A 186 -2.84 -8.84 -17.24
CA LYS A 186 -2.56 -9.34 -18.61
C LYS A 186 -1.18 -9.97 -18.75
N LYS A 187 -0.23 -9.62 -17.89
CA LYS A 187 1.12 -10.19 -17.91
C LYS A 187 1.17 -11.53 -17.18
N THR A 188 0.41 -11.67 -16.10
CA THR A 188 0.36 -12.91 -15.29
C THR A 188 -0.43 -14.02 -15.98
N SER A 189 -1.48 -13.69 -16.75
CA SER A 189 -2.29 -14.70 -17.47
C SER A 189 -1.65 -15.25 -18.77
N LYS A 190 -0.39 -14.86 -19.08
CA LYS A 190 0.37 -15.34 -20.25
C LYS A 190 1.57 -16.22 -19.90
N ILE A 191 1.72 -16.58 -18.62
CA ILE A 191 2.69 -17.56 -18.13
C ILE A 191 1.97 -18.86 -17.82
#